data_aa84c794e02405dc549fdacb36b8376c
#
_entry.id   aa84c794e02405dc549fdacb36b8376c
#
_cell.length_a   1.000
_cell.length_b   1.000
_cell.length_c   1.000
_cell.angle_alpha   90.00
_cell.angle_beta   90.00
_cell.angle_gamma   90.00
#
_symmetry.space_group_name_H-M   'P 1'
#
loop_
_entity.id
_entity.type
_entity.pdbx_description
1 polymer ?
#
loop_
_entity_poly.entity_id
_entity_poly.type
_entity_poly.pdbx_seq_one_letter_code
_entity_poly.pdbx_strand_id
1 'polypeptide(L)'
;MVVAIMKGYIIFVIILMLLYTARHFYFTIVRLLGRQRLYYNDILTDRMKSISVLIPMHNEEQVLSNVLDSLLKCEYDRDRLEIIPINDNSTDRTREMLDEYHRKYEFIRPLHRDCPDRGKPVGLNDAMKLAKGEIIIVFDADYRPARNMLKQIALGFEDPQVGAVMGRVIPYNTNTNMLTRLINLERSGGYQVDQQARYNLKTIPQYGGTVGGFRKDFLLETGGFNPKVLAEDTELTYRLFTNGWKVVYANSAECYEESPESWNVRGRQIRRWSRGHNEVLFRYLIPTITTPYMGLFQK
;
A
#
# COMPACT_ATOMS: atom_id res chain seq x y z
N MET A 1 43.92 -5.37 -17.47
CA MET A 1 43.18 -4.76 -16.32
C MET A 1 41.67 -4.59 -16.62
N VAL A 2 41.26 -3.85 -17.65
CA VAL A 2 39.83 -3.61 -17.98
C VAL A 2 39.03 -4.91 -18.18
N VAL A 3 39.59 -5.89 -18.96
CA VAL A 3 38.92 -7.18 -19.20
C VAL A 3 38.71 -7.99 -17.90
N ALA A 4 39.65 -7.94 -16.96
CA ALA A 4 39.51 -8.61 -15.67
C ALA A 4 38.41 -7.97 -14.81
N ILE A 5 38.34 -6.64 -14.80
CA ILE A 5 37.25 -5.88 -14.11
C ILE A 5 35.91 -6.23 -14.72
N MET A 6 35.77 -6.21 -16.04
CA MET A 6 34.51 -6.59 -16.74
C MET A 6 34.11 -8.03 -16.43
N LYS A 7 35.05 -9.00 -16.44
CA LYS A 7 34.73 -10.38 -16.06
C LYS A 7 34.26 -10.48 -14.62
N GLY A 8 34.94 -9.80 -13.70
CA GLY A 8 34.52 -9.75 -12.28
C GLY A 8 33.10 -9.17 -12.11
N TYR A 9 32.80 -8.09 -12.80
CA TYR A 9 31.45 -7.49 -12.78
C TYR A 9 30.38 -8.43 -13.33
N ILE A 10 30.67 -9.11 -14.48
CA ILE A 10 29.71 -10.07 -15.06
C ILE A 10 29.45 -11.23 -14.10
N ILE A 11 30.54 -11.81 -13.52
CA ILE A 11 30.40 -12.89 -12.53
C ILE A 11 29.56 -12.43 -11.33
N PHE A 12 29.83 -11.23 -10.80
CA PHE A 12 29.05 -10.65 -9.69
C PHE A 12 27.56 -10.54 -10.05
N VAL A 13 27.23 -10.02 -11.23
CA VAL A 13 25.84 -9.92 -11.71
C VAL A 13 25.18 -11.29 -11.83
N ILE A 14 25.91 -12.28 -12.40
CA ILE A 14 25.39 -13.65 -12.52
C ILE A 14 25.10 -14.24 -11.14
N ILE A 15 25.99 -14.08 -10.17
CA ILE A 15 25.78 -14.56 -8.80
C ILE A 15 24.54 -13.92 -8.18
N LEU A 16 24.39 -12.60 -8.31
CA LEU A 16 23.19 -11.89 -7.82
C LEU A 16 21.90 -12.42 -8.47
N MET A 17 21.92 -12.65 -9.78
CA MET A 17 20.77 -13.20 -10.50
C MET A 17 20.44 -14.63 -10.04
N LEU A 18 21.45 -15.46 -9.81
CA LEU A 18 21.24 -16.82 -9.29
C LEU A 18 20.65 -16.80 -7.87
N LEU A 19 21.16 -15.94 -6.99
CA LEU A 19 20.64 -15.78 -5.63
C LEU A 19 19.19 -15.27 -5.65
N TYR A 20 18.88 -14.28 -6.50
CA TYR A 20 17.53 -13.78 -6.68
C TYR A 20 16.57 -14.85 -7.19
N THR A 21 17.02 -15.64 -8.18
CA THR A 21 16.25 -16.76 -8.75
C THR A 21 16.00 -17.85 -7.70
N ALA A 22 17.02 -18.25 -6.96
CA ALA A 22 16.91 -19.23 -5.87
C ALA A 22 15.93 -18.77 -4.78
N ARG A 23 16.03 -17.47 -4.39
CA ARG A 23 15.06 -16.85 -3.47
C ARG A 23 13.64 -16.93 -4.02
N HIS A 24 13.43 -16.65 -5.31
CA HIS A 24 12.10 -16.67 -5.92
C HIS A 24 11.49 -18.08 -5.95
N PHE A 25 12.30 -19.10 -6.28
CA PHE A 25 11.89 -20.50 -6.18
C PHE A 25 11.54 -20.87 -4.73
N TYR A 26 12.36 -20.50 -3.77
CA TYR A 26 12.10 -20.73 -2.35
C TYR A 26 10.77 -20.10 -1.91
N PHE A 27 10.51 -18.86 -2.29
CA PHE A 27 9.26 -18.17 -1.99
C PHE A 27 8.05 -18.85 -2.65
N THR A 28 8.21 -19.34 -3.88
CA THR A 28 7.16 -20.13 -4.56
C THR A 28 6.84 -21.39 -3.80
N ILE A 29 7.84 -22.14 -3.34
CA ILE A 29 7.66 -23.35 -2.51
C ILE A 29 6.98 -22.99 -1.18
N VAL A 30 7.42 -21.94 -0.50
CA VAL A 30 6.79 -21.47 0.75
C VAL A 30 5.34 -21.08 0.52
N ARG A 31 5.00 -20.47 -0.63
CA ARG A 31 3.62 -20.14 -1.00
C ARG A 31 2.78 -21.37 -1.27
N LEU A 32 3.31 -22.36 -1.96
CA LEU A 32 2.59 -23.58 -2.33
C LEU A 32 2.38 -24.52 -1.14
N LEU A 33 3.38 -24.68 -0.28
CA LEU A 33 3.36 -25.60 0.86
C LEU A 33 3.00 -24.90 2.18
N GLY A 34 3.15 -23.58 2.24
CA GLY A 34 2.84 -22.78 3.42
C GLY A 34 1.33 -22.66 3.63
N ARG A 35 0.88 -22.99 4.86
CA ARG A 35 -0.50 -22.69 5.25
C ARG A 35 -0.61 -21.25 5.69
N GLN A 36 -1.64 -20.55 5.22
CA GLN A 36 -2.03 -19.26 5.80
C GLN A 36 -2.47 -19.54 7.24
N ARG A 37 -1.78 -18.92 8.20
CA ARG A 37 -1.99 -19.26 9.63
C ARG A 37 -3.24 -18.62 10.24
N LEU A 38 -3.79 -17.58 9.60
CA LEU A 38 -5.00 -16.89 10.04
C LEU A 38 -5.90 -16.67 8.83
N TYR A 39 -7.07 -17.25 8.85
CA TYR A 39 -8.18 -16.86 7.99
C TYR A 39 -8.99 -15.83 8.76
N TYR A 40 -8.83 -14.54 8.41
CA TYR A 40 -9.59 -13.49 9.08
C TYR A 40 -11.10 -13.63 8.92
N ASN A 41 -11.56 -14.39 7.91
CA ASN A 41 -12.96 -14.73 7.76
C ASN A 41 -13.52 -15.57 8.92
N ASP A 42 -12.65 -16.28 9.64
CA ASP A 42 -13.03 -17.15 10.77
C ASP A 42 -13.00 -16.39 12.12
N ILE A 43 -12.55 -15.13 12.12
CA ILE A 43 -12.56 -14.31 13.32
C ILE A 43 -13.97 -13.77 13.53
N LEU A 44 -14.59 -14.20 14.61
CA LEU A 44 -15.83 -13.61 15.10
C LEU A 44 -15.47 -12.39 15.94
N THR A 45 -15.94 -11.22 15.52
CA THR A 45 -15.84 -9.99 16.31
C THR A 45 -17.21 -9.38 16.47
N ASP A 46 -17.58 -9.09 17.71
CA ASP A 46 -18.87 -8.47 18.05
C ASP A 46 -18.90 -6.99 17.64
N ARG A 47 -17.73 -6.40 17.49
CA ARG A 47 -17.61 -4.99 17.18
C ARG A 47 -16.45 -4.69 16.23
N MET A 48 -16.80 -4.41 14.97
CA MET A 48 -15.82 -3.92 13.99
C MET A 48 -15.22 -2.57 14.42
N LYS A 49 -13.92 -2.37 14.15
CA LYS A 49 -13.22 -1.10 14.44
C LYS A 49 -13.71 0.02 13.53
N SER A 50 -13.64 1.26 14.01
CA SER A 50 -13.95 2.42 13.17
C SER A 50 -12.84 2.70 12.15
N ILE A 51 -13.23 3.08 10.92
CA ILE A 51 -12.32 3.30 9.79
C ILE A 51 -12.49 4.70 9.23
N SER A 52 -11.37 5.38 8.98
CA SER A 52 -11.30 6.55 8.13
C SER A 52 -10.54 6.20 6.84
N VAL A 53 -11.23 6.31 5.71
CA VAL A 53 -10.64 6.09 4.37
C VAL A 53 -10.13 7.42 3.84
N LEU A 54 -8.84 7.53 3.57
CA LEU A 54 -8.20 8.73 3.02
C LEU A 54 -7.86 8.51 1.55
N ILE A 55 -8.26 9.46 0.68
CA ILE A 55 -8.08 9.36 -0.77
C ILE A 55 -7.50 10.67 -1.29
N PRO A 56 -6.18 10.79 -1.45
CA PRO A 56 -5.56 11.99 -2.04
C PRO A 56 -5.93 12.10 -3.53
N MET A 57 -6.34 13.30 -3.94
CA MET A 57 -6.82 13.61 -5.28
C MET A 57 -6.25 14.95 -5.78
N HIS A 58 -5.81 14.97 -7.03
CA HIS A 58 -5.42 16.19 -7.73
C HIS A 58 -5.79 16.08 -9.21
N ASN A 59 -6.83 16.79 -9.64
CA ASN A 59 -7.38 16.72 -11.01
C ASN A 59 -7.85 15.30 -11.38
N GLU A 60 -8.74 14.73 -10.58
CA GLU A 60 -9.21 13.35 -10.70
C GLU A 60 -10.70 13.25 -11.13
N GLU A 61 -11.24 14.29 -11.81
CA GLU A 61 -12.65 14.33 -12.25
C GLU A 61 -13.08 13.11 -13.06
N GLN A 62 -12.15 12.45 -13.78
CA GLN A 62 -12.44 11.32 -14.63
C GLN A 62 -12.59 10.00 -13.87
N VAL A 63 -11.95 9.86 -12.70
CA VAL A 63 -11.84 8.58 -11.99
C VAL A 63 -12.43 8.57 -10.59
N LEU A 64 -12.61 9.75 -9.94
CA LEU A 64 -13.05 9.83 -8.54
C LEU A 64 -14.39 9.12 -8.28
N SER A 65 -15.32 9.13 -9.23
CA SER A 65 -16.58 8.42 -9.10
C SER A 65 -16.40 6.91 -8.96
N ASN A 66 -15.40 6.33 -9.65
CA ASN A 66 -15.15 4.90 -9.60
C ASN A 66 -14.73 4.44 -8.20
N VAL A 67 -13.82 5.16 -7.54
CA VAL A 67 -13.37 4.80 -6.18
C VAL A 67 -14.49 5.04 -5.16
N LEU A 68 -15.19 6.18 -5.22
CA LEU A 68 -16.27 6.50 -4.28
C LEU A 68 -17.44 5.53 -4.41
N ASP A 69 -17.90 5.24 -5.63
CA ASP A 69 -18.98 4.28 -5.88
C ASP A 69 -18.61 2.86 -5.47
N SER A 70 -17.33 2.48 -5.59
CA SER A 70 -16.84 1.19 -5.12
C SER A 70 -16.86 1.13 -3.59
N LEU A 71 -16.44 2.20 -2.91
CA LEU A 71 -16.50 2.30 -1.45
C LEU A 71 -17.94 2.32 -0.92
N LEU A 72 -18.88 2.95 -1.64
CA LEU A 72 -20.30 2.90 -1.32
C LEU A 72 -20.88 1.47 -1.37
N LYS A 73 -20.29 0.59 -2.18
CA LYS A 73 -20.67 -0.83 -2.29
C LYS A 73 -19.95 -1.74 -1.30
N CYS A 74 -18.96 -1.23 -0.55
CA CYS A 74 -18.25 -2.01 0.44
C CYS A 74 -19.17 -2.40 1.62
N GLU A 75 -19.04 -3.63 2.06
CA GLU A 75 -19.75 -4.20 3.19
C GLU A 75 -19.08 -3.78 4.50
N TYR A 76 -19.45 -2.61 4.99
CA TYR A 76 -19.00 -2.07 6.27
C TYR A 76 -20.10 -1.26 6.95
N ASP A 77 -20.14 -1.26 8.27
CA ASP A 77 -21.07 -0.48 9.07
C ASP A 77 -20.87 1.02 8.82
N ARG A 78 -21.91 1.72 8.38
CA ARG A 78 -21.83 3.15 8.02
C ARG A 78 -21.57 4.05 9.22
N ASP A 79 -22.00 3.65 10.41
CA ASP A 79 -21.75 4.41 11.64
C ASP A 79 -20.28 4.31 12.10
N ARG A 80 -19.52 3.40 11.48
CA ARG A 80 -18.10 3.15 11.76
C ARG A 80 -17.18 3.44 10.58
N LEU A 81 -17.71 4.02 9.52
CA LEU A 81 -16.99 4.37 8.30
C LEU A 81 -17.10 5.85 8.02
N GLU A 82 -15.98 6.52 7.87
CA GLU A 82 -15.91 7.82 7.20
C GLU A 82 -14.97 7.74 6.01
N ILE A 83 -15.28 8.52 4.96
CA ILE A 83 -14.45 8.65 3.77
C ILE A 83 -14.05 10.11 3.67
N ILE A 84 -12.74 10.37 3.62
CA ILE A 84 -12.18 11.71 3.51
C ILE A 84 -11.40 11.81 2.18
N PRO A 85 -12.07 12.14 1.07
CA PRO A 85 -11.38 12.53 -0.15
C PRO A 85 -10.62 13.83 0.09
N ILE A 86 -9.37 13.88 -0.34
CA ILE A 86 -8.47 15.02 -0.11
C ILE A 86 -8.22 15.70 -1.44
N ASN A 87 -8.96 16.76 -1.70
CA ASN A 87 -8.75 17.57 -2.90
C ASN A 87 -7.57 18.52 -2.70
N ASP A 88 -6.41 18.17 -3.27
CA ASP A 88 -5.18 18.94 -3.12
C ASP A 88 -4.97 19.90 -4.30
N ASN A 89 -5.55 21.10 -4.21
CA ASN A 89 -5.39 22.17 -5.21
C ASN A 89 -5.82 21.75 -6.64
N SER A 90 -6.92 21.03 -6.82
CA SER A 90 -7.45 20.70 -8.15
C SER A 90 -8.00 21.94 -8.85
N THR A 91 -7.85 21.96 -10.19
CA THR A 91 -8.32 23.03 -11.07
C THR A 91 -9.43 22.59 -12.02
N ASP A 92 -9.77 21.30 -12.01
CA ASP A 92 -10.86 20.67 -12.74
C ASP A 92 -12.13 20.57 -11.86
N ARG A 93 -13.10 19.77 -12.27
CA ARG A 93 -14.37 19.59 -11.56
C ARG A 93 -14.29 18.67 -10.34
N THR A 94 -13.10 18.23 -9.93
CA THR A 94 -12.90 17.35 -8.75
C THR A 94 -13.62 17.90 -7.52
N ARG A 95 -13.44 19.21 -7.23
CA ARG A 95 -14.07 19.87 -6.06
C ARG A 95 -15.59 19.78 -6.09
N GLU A 96 -16.19 20.20 -7.20
CA GLU A 96 -17.67 20.21 -7.36
C GLU A 96 -18.26 18.82 -7.18
N MET A 97 -17.63 17.81 -7.80
CA MET A 97 -18.09 16.42 -7.71
C MET A 97 -17.97 15.87 -6.28
N LEU A 98 -16.93 16.20 -5.53
CA LEU A 98 -16.77 15.80 -4.14
C LEU A 98 -17.86 16.44 -3.25
N ASP A 99 -18.18 17.70 -3.48
CA ASP A 99 -19.27 18.40 -2.76
C ASP A 99 -20.65 17.76 -3.06
N GLU A 100 -20.86 17.26 -4.30
CA GLU A 100 -22.05 16.49 -4.65
C GLU A 100 -22.16 15.17 -3.89
N TYR A 101 -21.06 14.44 -3.76
CA TYR A 101 -21.02 13.23 -2.94
C TYR A 101 -21.26 13.51 -1.47
N HIS A 102 -20.68 14.57 -0.91
CA HIS A 102 -20.93 14.99 0.48
C HIS A 102 -22.41 15.30 0.75
N ARG A 103 -23.07 16.03 -0.16
CA ARG A 103 -24.51 16.33 -0.03
C ARG A 103 -25.40 15.08 -0.02
N LYS A 104 -24.98 14.01 -0.70
CA LYS A 104 -25.74 12.73 -0.77
C LYS A 104 -25.42 11.79 0.38
N TYR A 105 -24.18 11.83 0.90
CA TYR A 105 -23.65 10.87 1.86
C TYR A 105 -22.86 11.59 2.96
N GLU A 106 -23.45 11.74 4.13
CA GLU A 106 -22.88 12.49 5.27
C GLU A 106 -21.53 11.93 5.76
N PHE A 107 -21.31 10.62 5.61
CA PHE A 107 -20.04 9.98 5.99
C PHE A 107 -18.91 10.18 4.97
N ILE A 108 -19.18 10.80 3.79
CA ILE A 108 -18.17 11.30 2.85
C ILE A 108 -17.92 12.77 3.18
N ARG A 109 -16.71 13.07 3.66
CA ARG A 109 -16.34 14.40 4.18
C ARG A 109 -15.10 14.94 3.47
N PRO A 110 -15.24 15.62 2.33
CA PRO A 110 -14.10 16.11 1.57
C PRO A 110 -13.25 17.10 2.38
N LEU A 111 -11.93 16.96 2.26
CA LEU A 111 -10.97 17.96 2.71
C LEU A 111 -10.45 18.72 1.47
N HIS A 112 -10.84 19.98 1.32
CA HIS A 112 -10.32 20.84 0.27
C HIS A 112 -9.10 21.60 0.79
N ARG A 113 -7.97 21.45 0.11
CA ARG A 113 -6.70 22.10 0.42
C ARG A 113 -6.36 23.11 -0.68
N ASP A 114 -6.31 24.37 -0.30
CA ASP A 114 -5.91 25.49 -1.18
C ASP A 114 -4.64 26.13 -0.57
N CYS A 115 -3.54 25.35 -0.47
CA CYS A 115 -2.31 25.78 0.22
C CYS A 115 -1.06 25.50 -0.63
N PRO A 116 0.06 26.23 -0.37
CA PRO A 116 1.29 26.06 -1.14
C PRO A 116 1.96 24.70 -0.92
N ASP A 117 1.85 24.12 0.29
CA ASP A 117 2.41 22.81 0.61
C ASP A 117 1.56 21.72 -0.04
N ARG A 118 2.11 21.06 -1.06
CA ARG A 118 1.43 20.07 -1.89
C ARG A 118 2.04 18.68 -1.72
N GLY A 119 1.27 17.71 -2.15
CA GLY A 119 1.72 16.32 -2.27
C GLY A 119 1.00 15.35 -1.36
N LYS A 120 0.95 14.11 -1.81
CA LYS A 120 0.22 13.02 -1.17
C LYS A 120 0.49 12.90 0.35
N PRO A 121 1.75 12.84 0.85
CA PRO A 121 2.00 12.71 2.29
C PRO A 121 1.49 13.90 3.11
N VAL A 122 1.57 15.11 2.57
CA VAL A 122 1.11 16.33 3.28
C VAL A 122 -0.41 16.30 3.41
N GLY A 123 -1.12 16.03 2.29
CA GLY A 123 -2.58 15.91 2.30
C GLY A 123 -3.07 14.79 3.24
N LEU A 124 -2.40 13.62 3.22
CA LEU A 124 -2.71 12.51 4.12
C LEU A 124 -2.54 12.90 5.60
N ASN A 125 -1.47 13.65 5.94
CA ASN A 125 -1.24 14.11 7.31
C ASN A 125 -2.31 15.10 7.79
N ASP A 126 -2.76 16.00 6.92
CA ASP A 126 -3.83 16.93 7.27
C ASP A 126 -5.17 16.22 7.45
N ALA A 127 -5.52 15.29 6.55
CA ALA A 127 -6.73 14.49 6.68
C ALA A 127 -6.71 13.58 7.92
N MET A 128 -5.54 13.01 8.26
CA MET A 128 -5.38 12.15 9.44
C MET A 128 -5.70 12.88 10.76
N LYS A 129 -5.40 14.18 10.84
CA LYS A 129 -5.76 15.01 12.01
C LYS A 129 -7.27 15.14 12.20
N LEU A 130 -8.03 15.12 11.09
CA LEU A 130 -9.49 15.24 11.08
C LEU A 130 -10.18 13.88 11.20
N ALA A 131 -9.50 12.81 10.88
CA ALA A 131 -10.01 11.44 10.88
C ALA A 131 -10.44 11.01 12.29
N LYS A 132 -11.60 10.35 12.40
CA LYS A 132 -12.16 9.86 13.66
C LYS A 132 -11.95 8.35 13.85
N GLY A 133 -11.67 7.62 12.78
CA GLY A 133 -11.48 6.18 12.79
C GLY A 133 -10.25 5.74 13.57
N GLU A 134 -10.35 4.59 14.22
CA GLU A 134 -9.23 3.91 14.88
C GLU A 134 -8.20 3.41 13.84
N ILE A 135 -8.67 3.13 12.62
CA ILE A 135 -7.87 2.64 11.50
C ILE A 135 -7.92 3.67 10.38
N ILE A 136 -6.77 4.03 9.85
CA ILE A 136 -6.61 4.84 8.65
C ILE A 136 -6.36 3.91 7.48
N ILE A 137 -7.21 3.94 6.44
CA ILE A 137 -6.99 3.20 5.19
C ILE A 137 -6.73 4.21 4.07
N VAL A 138 -5.71 3.93 3.24
CA VAL A 138 -5.34 4.81 2.12
C VAL A 138 -5.63 4.13 0.79
N PHE A 139 -6.32 4.82 -0.11
CA PHE A 139 -6.48 4.46 -1.52
C PHE A 139 -6.00 5.59 -2.42
N ASP A 140 -5.44 5.25 -3.57
CA ASP A 140 -5.28 6.21 -4.66
C ASP A 140 -6.63 6.39 -5.38
N ALA A 141 -6.82 7.50 -6.08
CA ALA A 141 -8.10 7.90 -6.67
C ALA A 141 -8.58 7.00 -7.83
N ASP A 142 -7.65 6.31 -8.50
CA ASP A 142 -7.90 5.39 -9.62
C ASP A 142 -8.15 3.94 -9.20
N TYR A 143 -8.22 3.66 -7.88
CA TYR A 143 -8.42 2.32 -7.33
C TYR A 143 -9.89 1.99 -7.09
N ARG A 144 -10.21 0.69 -7.20
CA ARG A 144 -11.57 0.16 -6.99
C ARG A 144 -11.54 -0.96 -5.96
N PRO A 145 -11.82 -0.68 -4.67
CA PRO A 145 -11.87 -1.72 -3.64
C PRO A 145 -13.00 -2.73 -3.87
N ALA A 146 -12.74 -4.02 -3.61
CA ALA A 146 -13.75 -5.06 -3.59
C ALA A 146 -14.69 -4.93 -2.39
N ARG A 147 -15.88 -5.53 -2.46
CA ARG A 147 -16.95 -5.38 -1.45
C ARG A 147 -16.52 -5.70 -0.01
N ASN A 148 -15.73 -6.73 0.17
CA ASN A 148 -15.29 -7.22 1.50
C ASN A 148 -13.96 -6.60 1.96
N MET A 149 -13.34 -5.75 1.15
CA MET A 149 -11.97 -5.29 1.36
C MET A 149 -11.80 -4.55 2.70
N LEU A 150 -12.66 -3.60 3.03
CA LEU A 150 -12.60 -2.86 4.29
C LEU A 150 -12.69 -3.78 5.50
N LYS A 151 -13.60 -4.77 5.44
CA LYS A 151 -13.76 -5.78 6.49
C LYS A 151 -12.49 -6.62 6.66
N GLN A 152 -11.90 -7.09 5.55
CA GLN A 152 -10.67 -7.90 5.58
C GLN A 152 -9.49 -7.14 6.16
N ILE A 153 -9.36 -5.84 5.85
CA ILE A 153 -8.33 -4.98 6.45
C ILE A 153 -8.59 -4.80 7.96
N ALA A 154 -9.82 -4.47 8.35
CA ALA A 154 -10.18 -4.22 9.75
C ALA A 154 -9.90 -5.44 10.65
N LEU A 155 -10.27 -6.63 10.20
CA LEU A 155 -10.05 -7.89 10.94
C LEU A 155 -8.56 -8.15 11.25
N GLY A 156 -7.66 -7.70 10.39
CA GLY A 156 -6.22 -7.82 10.64
C GLY A 156 -5.73 -7.04 11.87
N PHE A 157 -6.50 -6.07 12.35
CA PHE A 157 -6.19 -5.27 13.54
C PHE A 157 -6.75 -5.82 14.85
N GLU A 158 -7.38 -7.01 14.85
CA GLU A 158 -7.78 -7.67 16.11
C GLU A 158 -6.57 -8.07 16.94
N ASP A 159 -5.41 -8.38 16.33
CA ASP A 159 -4.14 -8.47 17.05
C ASP A 159 -3.64 -7.05 17.40
N PRO A 160 -3.51 -6.70 18.70
CA PRO A 160 -3.06 -5.37 19.12
C PRO A 160 -1.62 -5.04 18.72
N GLN A 161 -0.81 -6.03 18.37
CA GLN A 161 0.57 -5.84 17.91
C GLN A 161 0.66 -5.50 16.41
N VAL A 162 -0.46 -5.58 15.68
CA VAL A 162 -0.50 -5.25 14.26
C VAL A 162 -0.62 -3.74 14.09
N GLY A 163 0.40 -3.12 13.52
CA GLY A 163 0.44 -1.69 13.20
C GLY A 163 -0.07 -1.38 11.80
N ALA A 164 0.05 -2.34 10.86
CA ALA A 164 -0.46 -2.19 9.50
C ALA A 164 -0.99 -3.51 8.92
N VAL A 165 -2.00 -3.38 8.07
CA VAL A 165 -2.57 -4.48 7.27
C VAL A 165 -2.56 -4.06 5.81
N MET A 166 -2.04 -4.92 4.93
CA MET A 166 -1.93 -4.66 3.50
C MET A 166 -2.83 -5.58 2.72
N GLY A 167 -3.55 -5.04 1.75
CA GLY A 167 -4.33 -5.80 0.78
C GLY A 167 -3.56 -6.12 -0.49
N ARG A 168 -4.27 -6.73 -1.42
CA ARG A 168 -3.78 -7.17 -2.72
C ARG A 168 -4.28 -6.27 -3.83
N VAL A 169 -3.36 -5.81 -4.68
CA VAL A 169 -3.68 -5.03 -5.89
C VAL A 169 -3.75 -5.95 -7.10
N ILE A 170 -4.80 -5.80 -7.90
CA ILE A 170 -5.08 -6.60 -9.10
C ILE A 170 -5.36 -5.66 -10.27
N PRO A 171 -4.57 -5.71 -11.36
CA PRO A 171 -4.89 -4.98 -12.58
C PRO A 171 -6.19 -5.46 -13.22
N TYR A 172 -7.10 -4.54 -13.61
CA TYR A 172 -8.34 -4.92 -14.29
C TYR A 172 -8.27 -4.78 -15.82
N ASN A 173 -7.39 -3.93 -16.36
CA ASN A 173 -7.23 -3.71 -17.81
C ASN A 173 -6.20 -4.65 -18.46
N THR A 174 -6.13 -5.90 -18.01
CA THR A 174 -5.10 -6.87 -18.39
C THR A 174 -5.11 -7.28 -19.85
N ASN A 175 -6.25 -7.13 -20.54
CA ASN A 175 -6.43 -7.55 -21.93
C ASN A 175 -6.15 -6.44 -22.96
N THR A 176 -5.81 -5.24 -22.54
CA THR A 176 -5.62 -4.08 -23.43
C THR A 176 -4.44 -4.28 -24.38
N ASN A 177 -3.27 -4.67 -23.87
CA ASN A 177 -2.08 -4.90 -24.69
C ASN A 177 -1.06 -5.83 -23.99
N MET A 178 0.10 -6.06 -24.65
CA MET A 178 1.15 -6.91 -24.08
C MET A 178 1.73 -6.37 -22.78
N LEU A 179 1.90 -5.05 -22.67
CA LEU A 179 2.44 -4.42 -21.45
C LEU A 179 1.53 -4.66 -20.24
N THR A 180 0.22 -4.47 -20.39
CA THR A 180 -0.74 -4.69 -19.30
C THR A 180 -0.78 -6.16 -18.86
N ARG A 181 -0.58 -7.12 -19.78
CA ARG A 181 -0.42 -8.55 -19.46
C ARG A 181 0.85 -8.83 -18.67
N LEU A 182 1.97 -8.21 -19.04
CA LEU A 182 3.26 -8.34 -18.32
C LEU A 182 3.16 -7.72 -16.92
N ILE A 183 2.50 -6.57 -16.77
CA ILE A 183 2.25 -5.94 -15.47
C ILE A 183 1.37 -6.85 -14.60
N ASN A 184 0.35 -7.49 -15.17
CA ASN A 184 -0.47 -8.44 -14.43
C ASN A 184 0.35 -9.64 -13.91
N LEU A 185 1.26 -10.19 -14.70
CA LEU A 185 2.18 -11.24 -14.25
C LEU A 185 3.10 -10.75 -13.13
N GLU A 186 3.66 -9.55 -13.27
CA GLU A 186 4.48 -8.90 -12.24
C GLU A 186 3.68 -8.72 -10.92
N ARG A 187 2.45 -8.19 -11.00
CA ARG A 187 1.57 -8.01 -9.82
C ARG A 187 1.20 -9.35 -9.19
N SER A 188 0.87 -10.35 -10.00
CA SER A 188 0.55 -11.69 -9.51
C SER A 188 1.75 -12.32 -8.79
N GLY A 189 2.95 -12.26 -9.36
CA GLY A 189 4.18 -12.71 -8.71
C GLY A 189 4.47 -11.95 -7.43
N GLY A 190 4.35 -10.62 -7.45
CA GLY A 190 4.58 -9.77 -6.28
C GLY A 190 3.61 -10.04 -5.13
N TYR A 191 2.31 -9.99 -5.40
CA TYR A 191 1.30 -10.14 -4.34
C TYR A 191 1.02 -11.60 -3.97
N GLN A 192 0.80 -12.49 -4.94
CA GLN A 192 0.41 -13.87 -4.66
C GLN A 192 1.58 -14.73 -4.17
N VAL A 193 2.80 -14.46 -4.61
CA VAL A 193 3.98 -15.23 -4.22
C VAL A 193 4.83 -14.48 -3.22
N ASP A 194 5.39 -13.30 -3.59
CA ASP A 194 6.41 -12.63 -2.78
C ASP A 194 5.83 -12.12 -1.44
N GLN A 195 4.75 -11.33 -1.46
CA GLN A 195 4.13 -10.81 -0.22
C GLN A 195 3.58 -11.92 0.66
N GLN A 196 2.92 -12.93 0.07
CA GLN A 196 2.39 -14.05 0.83
C GLN A 196 3.52 -14.89 1.45
N ALA A 197 4.61 -15.15 0.72
CA ALA A 197 5.75 -15.88 1.27
C ALA A 197 6.42 -15.11 2.40
N ARG A 198 6.61 -13.79 2.25
CA ARG A 198 7.14 -12.92 3.31
C ARG A 198 6.29 -13.01 4.57
N TYR A 199 4.97 -12.96 4.43
CA TYR A 199 4.05 -13.11 5.55
C TYR A 199 4.19 -14.49 6.22
N ASN A 200 4.20 -15.58 5.43
CA ASN A 200 4.35 -16.95 5.93
C ASN A 200 5.69 -17.16 6.66
N LEU A 201 6.76 -16.56 6.17
CA LEU A 201 8.10 -16.59 6.76
C LEU A 201 8.29 -15.62 7.92
N LYS A 202 7.26 -14.81 8.26
CA LYS A 202 7.35 -13.73 9.25
C LYS A 202 8.44 -12.70 8.94
N THR A 203 8.78 -12.54 7.66
CA THR A 203 9.63 -11.45 7.19
C THR A 203 8.78 -10.20 6.91
N ILE A 204 9.29 -9.22 6.18
CA ILE A 204 8.65 -7.91 6.02
C ILE A 204 7.73 -7.90 4.77
N PRO A 205 6.38 -8.04 4.89
CA PRO A 205 5.48 -7.62 3.83
C PRO A 205 5.59 -6.11 3.65
N GLN A 206 5.70 -5.66 2.39
CA GLN A 206 5.91 -4.25 2.07
C GLN A 206 4.59 -3.57 1.72
N TYR A 207 4.31 -2.43 2.35
CA TYR A 207 3.22 -1.54 1.93
C TYR A 207 3.59 -0.84 0.61
N GLY A 208 2.67 -0.80 -0.31
CA GLY A 208 2.88 -0.28 -1.68
C GLY A 208 2.24 1.07 -1.95
N GLY A 209 2.05 1.91 -0.93
CA GLY A 209 1.54 3.27 -1.07
C GLY A 209 0.01 3.40 -1.15
N THR A 210 -0.68 2.28 -1.33
CA THR A 210 -2.15 2.21 -1.44
C THR A 210 -2.64 0.85 -0.91
N VAL A 211 -3.96 0.70 -0.75
CA VAL A 211 -4.57 -0.58 -0.34
C VAL A 211 -4.00 -1.09 1.00
N GLY A 212 -3.78 -0.18 1.93
CA GLY A 212 -3.26 -0.50 3.26
C GLY A 212 -3.99 0.25 4.36
N GLY A 213 -4.12 -0.42 5.50
CA GLY A 213 -4.64 0.17 6.73
C GLY A 213 -3.55 0.28 7.80
N PHE A 214 -3.67 1.29 8.66
CA PHE A 214 -2.74 1.59 9.74
C PHE A 214 -3.50 1.92 11.01
N ARG A 215 -2.95 1.58 12.18
CA ARG A 215 -3.43 2.15 13.44
C ARG A 215 -3.18 3.64 13.44
N LYS A 216 -4.23 4.42 13.70
CA LYS A 216 -4.14 5.87 13.77
C LYS A 216 -3.15 6.32 14.83
N ASP A 217 -3.21 5.72 16.03
CA ASP A 217 -2.32 6.07 17.14
C ASP A 217 -0.85 5.90 16.75
N PHE A 218 -0.49 4.78 16.11
CA PHE A 218 0.86 4.57 15.57
C PHE A 218 1.28 5.69 14.62
N LEU A 219 0.42 6.07 13.67
CA LEU A 219 0.75 7.15 12.73
C LEU A 219 0.97 8.48 13.45
N LEU A 220 0.13 8.81 14.43
CA LEU A 220 0.26 10.05 15.21
C LEU A 220 1.54 10.07 16.04
N GLU A 221 1.85 8.99 16.74
CA GLU A 221 3.04 8.85 17.60
C GLU A 221 4.34 8.91 16.80
N THR A 222 4.34 8.39 15.56
CA THR A 222 5.55 8.29 14.74
C THR A 222 5.71 9.43 13.71
N GLY A 223 4.81 10.43 13.72
CA GLY A 223 4.91 11.61 12.86
C GLY A 223 4.21 11.51 11.50
N GLY A 224 3.31 10.52 11.32
CA GLY A 224 2.50 10.38 10.10
C GLY A 224 3.26 9.93 8.86
N PHE A 225 2.81 10.37 7.70
CA PHE A 225 3.46 10.11 6.40
C PHE A 225 4.60 11.10 6.17
N ASN A 226 5.79 10.63 5.84
CA ASN A 226 6.97 11.46 5.71
C ASN A 226 7.01 12.20 4.35
N PRO A 227 6.83 13.54 4.29
CA PRO A 227 6.84 14.29 3.03
C PRO A 227 8.23 14.53 2.44
N LYS A 228 9.29 14.16 3.17
CA LYS A 228 10.69 14.39 2.77
C LYS A 228 11.32 13.21 2.04
N VAL A 229 10.55 12.15 1.75
CA VAL A 229 11.02 10.96 1.03
C VAL A 229 10.16 10.72 -0.21
N LEU A 230 10.75 10.13 -1.25
CA LEU A 230 10.03 9.83 -2.50
C LEU A 230 9.13 8.58 -2.37
N ALA A 231 9.44 7.67 -1.47
CA ALA A 231 8.70 6.44 -1.21
C ALA A 231 8.26 6.41 0.26
N GLU A 232 7.27 7.24 0.59
CA GLU A 232 6.71 7.36 1.94
C GLU A 232 6.12 6.04 2.46
N ASP A 233 5.66 5.21 1.55
CA ASP A 233 5.12 3.88 1.77
C ASP A 233 6.19 2.88 2.24
N THR A 234 7.29 2.84 1.53
CA THR A 234 8.43 1.99 1.86
C THR A 234 9.06 2.46 3.18
N GLU A 235 9.20 3.78 3.35
CA GLU A 235 9.70 4.38 4.60
C GLU A 235 8.83 4.00 5.79
N LEU A 236 7.50 4.13 5.65
CA LEU A 236 6.55 3.79 6.69
C LEU A 236 6.62 2.30 7.06
N THR A 237 6.80 1.42 6.07
CA THR A 237 7.00 -0.01 6.28
C THR A 237 8.21 -0.30 7.16
N TYR A 238 9.37 0.26 6.84
CA TYR A 238 10.58 0.09 7.65
C TYR A 238 10.44 0.72 9.04
N ARG A 239 9.81 1.87 9.15
CA ARG A 239 9.52 2.52 10.42
C ARG A 239 8.65 1.66 11.34
N LEU A 240 7.61 1.00 10.80
CA LEU A 240 6.81 0.03 11.55
C LEU A 240 7.67 -1.08 12.15
N PHE A 241 8.45 -1.75 11.32
CA PHE A 241 9.27 -2.88 11.74
C PHE A 241 10.37 -2.49 12.72
N THR A 242 11.06 -1.38 12.49
CA THR A 242 12.12 -0.91 13.39
C THR A 242 11.60 -0.46 14.75
N ASN A 243 10.29 -0.20 14.87
CA ASN A 243 9.59 0.11 16.12
C ASN A 243 8.83 -1.10 16.71
N GLY A 244 9.02 -2.30 16.19
CA GLY A 244 8.48 -3.54 16.76
C GLY A 244 7.04 -3.86 16.41
N TRP A 245 6.43 -3.13 15.46
CA TRP A 245 5.09 -3.40 15.00
C TRP A 245 5.04 -4.52 13.96
N LYS A 246 3.99 -5.32 13.99
CA LYS A 246 3.73 -6.34 12.97
C LYS A 246 3.02 -5.72 11.77
N VAL A 247 3.34 -6.24 10.59
CA VAL A 247 2.58 -5.97 9.35
C VAL A 247 1.95 -7.26 8.88
N VAL A 248 0.67 -7.21 8.57
CA VAL A 248 -0.12 -8.35 8.08
C VAL A 248 -0.39 -8.17 6.60
N TYR A 249 -0.29 -9.26 5.85
CA TYR A 249 -0.72 -9.31 4.46
C TYR A 249 -2.05 -10.06 4.35
N ALA A 250 -3.12 -9.32 4.05
CA ALA A 250 -4.47 -9.82 3.84
C ALA A 250 -4.70 -10.10 2.34
N ASN A 251 -4.30 -11.28 1.87
CA ASN A 251 -4.41 -11.68 0.45
C ASN A 251 -5.84 -11.64 -0.10
N SER A 252 -6.84 -11.80 0.76
CA SER A 252 -8.27 -11.73 0.42
C SER A 252 -8.83 -10.29 0.35
N ALA A 253 -8.08 -9.30 0.83
CA ALA A 253 -8.45 -7.89 0.74
C ALA A 253 -8.06 -7.36 -0.65
N GLU A 254 -8.92 -7.54 -1.63
CA GLU A 254 -8.64 -7.22 -3.03
C GLU A 254 -9.02 -5.79 -3.38
N CYS A 255 -8.18 -5.15 -4.18
CA CYS A 255 -8.43 -3.86 -4.78
C CYS A 255 -7.95 -3.84 -6.23
N TYR A 256 -8.70 -3.24 -7.12
CA TYR A 256 -8.42 -3.24 -8.55
C TYR A 256 -7.78 -1.92 -8.98
N GLU A 257 -6.70 -1.99 -9.79
CA GLU A 257 -6.00 -0.84 -10.36
C GLU A 257 -6.06 -0.82 -11.88
N GLU A 258 -5.89 0.35 -12.48
CA GLU A 258 -5.62 0.50 -13.91
C GLU A 258 -4.11 0.50 -14.16
N SER A 259 -3.62 -0.48 -14.90
CA SER A 259 -2.20 -0.57 -15.25
C SER A 259 -1.85 0.39 -16.40
N PRO A 260 -0.64 0.98 -16.38
CA PRO A 260 -0.16 1.79 -17.50
C PRO A 260 -0.18 1.03 -18.82
N GLU A 261 -0.76 1.65 -19.87
CA GLU A 261 -0.86 1.07 -21.22
C GLU A 261 0.32 1.46 -22.13
N SER A 262 1.18 2.37 -21.67
CA SER A 262 2.31 2.90 -22.42
C SER A 262 3.64 2.62 -21.70
N TRP A 263 4.63 2.12 -22.47
CA TRP A 263 5.99 1.90 -22.00
C TRP A 263 6.65 3.18 -21.45
N ASN A 264 6.34 4.34 -22.01
CA ASN A 264 6.88 5.61 -21.54
C ASN A 264 6.36 5.95 -20.14
N VAL A 265 5.06 5.73 -19.89
CA VAL A 265 4.44 5.93 -18.57
C VAL A 265 5.04 4.94 -17.57
N ARG A 266 5.09 3.64 -17.94
CA ARG A 266 5.66 2.58 -17.09
C ARG A 266 7.12 2.85 -16.76
N GLY A 267 7.94 3.28 -17.72
CA GLY A 267 9.36 3.60 -17.51
C GLY A 267 9.55 4.76 -16.53
N ARG A 268 8.73 5.80 -16.60
CA ARG A 268 8.76 6.90 -15.61
C ARG A 268 8.37 6.41 -14.21
N GLN A 269 7.35 5.57 -14.11
CA GLN A 269 6.87 4.99 -12.85
C GLN A 269 7.97 4.13 -12.19
N ILE A 270 8.58 3.20 -12.93
CA ILE A 270 9.68 2.34 -12.41
C ILE A 270 10.87 3.18 -11.95
N ARG A 271 11.25 4.21 -12.73
CA ARG A 271 12.36 5.10 -12.37
C ARG A 271 12.09 5.85 -11.07
N ARG A 272 10.87 6.34 -10.87
CA ARG A 272 10.44 7.00 -9.62
C ARG A 272 10.50 6.02 -8.44
N TRP A 273 9.96 4.82 -8.61
CA TRP A 273 9.97 3.78 -7.58
C TRP A 273 11.39 3.35 -7.19
N SER A 274 12.24 3.07 -8.18
CA SER A 274 13.64 2.69 -7.92
C SER A 274 14.40 3.75 -7.12
N ARG A 275 14.20 5.04 -7.42
CA ARG A 275 14.83 6.13 -6.67
C ARG A 275 14.34 6.15 -5.22
N GLY A 276 13.02 6.07 -5.00
CA GLY A 276 12.44 6.09 -3.67
C GLY A 276 12.87 4.88 -2.83
N HIS A 277 12.83 3.67 -3.40
CA HIS A 277 13.26 2.47 -2.68
C HIS A 277 14.75 2.50 -2.33
N ASN A 278 15.62 2.97 -3.24
CA ASN A 278 17.04 3.11 -2.95
C ASN A 278 17.30 4.15 -1.83
N GLU A 279 16.60 5.29 -1.85
CA GLU A 279 16.70 6.29 -0.77
C GLU A 279 16.36 5.66 0.59
N VAL A 280 15.25 4.94 0.68
CA VAL A 280 14.81 4.30 1.93
C VAL A 280 15.76 3.18 2.35
N LEU A 281 16.26 2.37 1.40
CA LEU A 281 17.23 1.33 1.68
C LEU A 281 18.46 1.90 2.42
N PHE A 282 19.07 2.96 1.89
CA PHE A 282 20.24 3.57 2.53
C PHE A 282 19.90 4.21 3.87
N ARG A 283 18.73 4.83 3.99
CA ARG A 283 18.26 5.46 5.24
C ARG A 283 18.04 4.45 6.36
N TYR A 284 17.47 3.29 6.02
CA TYR A 284 17.09 2.26 7.00
C TYR A 284 18.06 1.09 7.12
N LEU A 285 19.17 1.08 6.40
CA LEU A 285 20.16 0.00 6.45
C LEU A 285 20.66 -0.21 7.88
N ILE A 286 21.19 0.84 8.52
CA ILE A 286 21.70 0.76 9.89
C ILE A 286 20.58 0.53 10.89
N PRO A 287 19.46 1.29 10.92
CA PRO A 287 18.33 1.02 11.80
C PRO A 287 17.82 -0.43 11.73
N THR A 288 17.73 -1.02 10.52
CA THR A 288 17.27 -2.39 10.34
C THR A 288 18.26 -3.40 10.97
N ILE A 289 19.57 -3.20 10.80
CA ILE A 289 20.58 -4.09 11.35
C ILE A 289 20.64 -4.00 12.88
N THR A 290 20.46 -2.82 13.44
CA THR A 290 20.66 -2.55 14.89
C THR A 290 19.39 -2.72 15.73
N THR A 291 18.20 -2.69 15.14
CA THR A 291 16.95 -2.81 15.90
C THR A 291 16.86 -4.13 16.69
N PRO A 292 16.44 -4.10 17.97
CA PRO A 292 16.21 -5.32 18.75
C PRO A 292 14.92 -6.06 18.38
N TYR A 293 14.01 -5.41 17.65
CA TYR A 293 12.67 -5.91 17.35
C TYR A 293 12.61 -6.88 16.17
N MET A 294 13.70 -7.00 15.40
CA MET A 294 13.77 -7.88 14.24
C MET A 294 14.76 -9.02 14.49
N GLY A 295 14.32 -10.24 14.19
CA GLY A 295 15.20 -11.41 14.20
C GLY A 295 16.22 -11.39 13.06
N LEU A 296 17.28 -12.21 13.16
CA LEU A 296 18.36 -12.25 12.17
C LEU A 296 17.87 -12.53 10.73
N PHE A 297 16.83 -13.36 10.58
CA PHE A 297 16.23 -13.69 9.27
C PHE A 297 15.28 -12.60 8.73
N GLN A 298 14.96 -11.59 9.52
CA GLN A 298 14.12 -10.48 9.10
C GLN A 298 14.96 -9.27 8.66
N LYS A 299 16.21 -9.19 9.14
CA LYS A 299 17.20 -8.17 8.77
C LYS A 299 17.84 -8.48 7.43
#